data_acdc11c501861c4092a095a3dba21a0e
#
_entry.id   acdc11c501861c4092a095a3dba21a0e
#
_cell.length_a   1.000
_cell.length_b   1.000
_cell.length_c   1.000
_cell.angle_alpha   90.00
_cell.angle_beta   90.00
_cell.angle_gamma   90.00
#
_symmetry.space_group_name_H-M   'P 1'
#
loop_
_entity.id
_entity.type
_entity.pdbx_description
1 polymer ?
#
loop_
_entity_poly.entity_id
_entity_poly.type
_entity_poly.pdbx_seq_one_letter_code
_entity_poly.pdbx_strand_id
1 'polypeptide(L)'
;MEKIVGLIDAPFTPFYANGDVNLEPIEAYAKMLQKNGLKGVFINGSSGEGYMLTTEERMQLAERWVSVAPEGFKVIVHVGSCCLRESVRLAEHAQKIGAWGIGSMAPPFPKIGRIEELVEYCETIANAAPELPFYYYHIPAFNGAFLPMVDLLKAVDGRIMNFAGIKYTY
;
A
#
# COMPACT_ATOMS: atom_id res chain seq x y z
N MET A 1 -7.81 15.37 -6.55
CA MET A 1 -7.52 14.27 -5.59
C MET A 1 -7.40 14.84 -4.18
N GLU A 2 -8.07 14.23 -3.18
CA GLU A 2 -8.00 14.67 -1.78
C GLU A 2 -6.62 14.40 -1.21
N LYS A 3 -6.03 15.40 -0.54
CA LYS A 3 -4.73 15.23 0.16
C LYS A 3 -4.98 14.72 1.58
N ILE A 4 -4.12 13.79 2.03
CA ILE A 4 -4.12 13.37 3.43
C ILE A 4 -3.43 14.43 4.28
N VAL A 5 -4.12 14.88 5.31
CA VAL A 5 -3.56 15.80 6.32
C VAL A 5 -3.66 15.12 7.68
N GLY A 6 -2.54 14.84 8.31
CA GLY A 6 -2.46 14.15 9.60
C GLY A 6 -1.63 12.87 9.53
N LEU A 7 -1.71 12.07 10.57
CA LEU A 7 -0.93 10.84 10.73
C LEU A 7 -1.68 9.63 10.13
N ILE A 8 -0.92 8.80 9.41
CA ILE A 8 -1.33 7.48 8.93
C ILE A 8 -0.45 6.44 9.62
N ASP A 9 -1.05 5.46 10.25
CA ASP A 9 -0.32 4.35 10.87
C ASP A 9 0.09 3.28 9.85
N ALA A 10 1.13 2.53 10.17
CA ALA A 10 1.52 1.31 9.46
C ALA A 10 1.37 0.13 10.43
N PRO A 11 0.15 -0.38 10.61
CA PRO A 11 -0.17 -1.34 11.65
C PRO A 11 0.50 -2.69 11.42
N PHE A 12 0.77 -3.40 12.50
CA PHE A 12 1.14 -4.81 12.47
C PHE A 12 -0.05 -5.67 12.05
N THR A 13 0.24 -6.79 11.39
CA THR A 13 -0.76 -7.83 11.13
C THR A 13 -0.89 -8.70 12.37
N PRO A 14 -2.10 -8.86 12.94
CA PRO A 14 -2.29 -9.79 14.04
C PRO A 14 -2.26 -11.25 13.55
N PHE A 15 -1.66 -12.13 14.35
CA PHE A 15 -1.60 -13.57 14.09
C PHE A 15 -2.10 -14.36 15.30
N TYR A 16 -2.61 -15.55 15.04
CA TYR A 16 -2.79 -16.59 16.04
C TYR A 16 -1.46 -17.27 16.39
N ALA A 17 -1.42 -18.02 17.48
CA ALA A 17 -0.20 -18.72 17.91
C ALA A 17 0.27 -19.80 16.92
N ASN A 18 -0.59 -20.28 16.04
CA ASN A 18 -0.26 -21.22 14.96
C ASN A 18 0.28 -20.55 13.69
N GLY A 19 0.33 -19.22 13.65
CA GLY A 19 0.82 -18.44 12.52
C GLY A 19 -0.26 -18.00 11.52
N ASP A 20 -1.50 -18.41 11.66
CA ASP A 20 -2.60 -17.94 10.81
C ASP A 20 -2.93 -16.47 11.11
N VAL A 21 -3.36 -15.73 10.10
CA VAL A 21 -3.81 -14.34 10.24
C VAL A 21 -5.06 -14.27 11.14
N ASN A 22 -5.01 -13.37 12.13
CA ASN A 22 -6.11 -13.12 13.05
C ASN A 22 -6.85 -11.83 12.67
N LEU A 23 -8.04 -11.95 12.11
CA LEU A 23 -8.85 -10.81 11.70
C LEU A 23 -9.72 -10.21 12.84
N GLU A 24 -9.86 -10.91 13.97
CA GLU A 24 -10.78 -10.53 15.05
C GLU A 24 -10.44 -9.17 15.69
N PRO A 25 -9.17 -8.83 16.04
CA PRO A 25 -8.87 -7.60 16.73
C PRO A 25 -8.88 -6.35 15.83
N ILE A 26 -8.97 -6.49 14.50
CA ILE A 26 -8.80 -5.38 13.54
C ILE A 26 -9.81 -4.26 13.77
N GLU A 27 -11.07 -4.57 14.11
CA GLU A 27 -12.08 -3.54 14.38
C GLU A 27 -11.75 -2.71 15.62
N ALA A 28 -11.36 -3.35 16.71
CA ALA A 28 -10.94 -2.67 17.93
C ALA A 28 -9.66 -1.86 17.68
N TYR A 29 -8.76 -2.37 16.88
CA TYR A 29 -7.52 -1.70 16.47
C TYR A 29 -7.82 -0.43 15.66
N ALA A 30 -8.68 -0.50 14.65
CA ALA A 30 -9.09 0.66 13.86
C ALA A 30 -9.72 1.76 14.71
N LYS A 31 -10.64 1.39 15.62
CA LYS A 31 -11.28 2.32 16.57
C LYS A 31 -10.26 2.97 17.51
N MET A 32 -9.31 2.21 18.02
CA MET A 32 -8.23 2.72 18.88
C MET A 32 -7.37 3.74 18.14
N LEU A 33 -6.94 3.43 16.91
CA LEU A 33 -6.14 4.34 16.11
C LEU A 33 -6.88 5.65 15.79
N GLN A 34 -8.16 5.57 15.41
CA GLN A 34 -8.98 6.76 15.18
C GLN A 34 -9.13 7.60 16.44
N LYS A 35 -9.39 6.98 17.60
CA LYS A 35 -9.47 7.65 18.89
C LYS A 35 -8.18 8.39 19.25
N ASN A 36 -7.03 7.87 18.83
CA ASN A 36 -5.72 8.49 19.01
C ASN A 36 -5.42 9.59 17.96
N GLY A 37 -6.40 9.95 17.13
CA GLY A 37 -6.31 11.05 16.17
C GLY A 37 -5.72 10.71 14.81
N LEU A 38 -5.42 9.42 14.54
CA LEU A 38 -4.93 8.98 13.23
C LEU A 38 -6.03 9.08 12.17
N LYS A 39 -5.63 9.37 10.95
CA LYS A 39 -6.54 9.58 9.81
C LYS A 39 -6.73 8.33 8.94
N GLY A 40 -5.96 7.30 9.21
CA GLY A 40 -6.03 6.05 8.47
C GLY A 40 -4.84 5.15 8.73
N VAL A 41 -4.75 4.11 7.89
CA VAL A 41 -3.71 3.09 7.95
C VAL A 41 -3.12 2.81 6.57
N PHE A 42 -1.85 2.36 6.56
CA PHE A 42 -1.16 1.79 5.41
C PHE A 42 -0.87 0.32 5.73
N ILE A 43 -1.78 -0.56 5.32
CA ILE A 43 -1.75 -1.98 5.65
C ILE A 43 -0.91 -2.80 4.67
N ASN A 44 -0.52 -4.01 5.05
CA ASN A 44 0.26 -4.95 4.23
C ASN A 44 1.62 -4.38 3.77
N GLY A 45 2.10 -3.30 4.39
CA GLY A 45 3.46 -2.79 4.18
C GLY A 45 4.51 -3.62 4.90
N SER A 46 5.71 -3.06 5.10
CA SER A 46 6.79 -3.75 5.81
C SER A 46 6.46 -4.07 7.27
N SER A 47 5.87 -3.12 8.02
CA SER A 47 5.40 -3.36 9.39
C SER A 47 4.25 -4.37 9.44
N GLY A 48 3.38 -4.37 8.44
CA GLY A 48 2.29 -5.34 8.31
C GLY A 48 2.69 -6.67 7.69
N GLU A 49 3.99 -6.92 7.51
CA GLU A 49 4.58 -8.17 7.03
C GLU A 49 4.05 -8.65 5.66
N GLY A 50 3.56 -7.72 4.83
CA GLY A 50 2.82 -8.03 3.60
C GLY A 50 3.58 -8.89 2.57
N TYR A 51 4.92 -8.85 2.56
CA TYR A 51 5.72 -9.73 1.70
C TYR A 51 5.89 -11.16 2.25
N MET A 52 5.48 -11.40 3.49
CA MET A 52 5.52 -12.70 4.16
C MET A 52 4.15 -13.39 4.15
N LEU A 53 3.12 -12.69 3.68
CA LEU A 53 1.75 -13.19 3.56
C LEU A 53 1.47 -13.70 2.15
N THR A 54 0.60 -14.68 2.04
CA THR A 54 0.00 -15.10 0.76
C THR A 54 -0.87 -13.98 0.19
N THR A 55 -1.12 -14.01 -1.11
CA THR A 55 -2.01 -13.05 -1.77
C THR A 55 -3.41 -13.10 -1.16
N GLU A 56 -3.91 -14.28 -0.83
CA GLU A 56 -5.21 -14.51 -0.22
C GLU A 56 -5.31 -13.89 1.19
N GLU A 57 -4.30 -14.06 2.04
CA GLU A 57 -4.25 -13.45 3.37
C GLU A 57 -4.22 -11.91 3.28
N ARG A 58 -3.46 -11.37 2.32
CA ARG A 58 -3.42 -9.92 2.07
C ARG A 58 -4.78 -9.39 1.64
N MET A 59 -5.52 -10.13 0.81
CA MET A 59 -6.89 -9.77 0.41
C MET A 59 -7.86 -9.82 1.59
N GLN A 60 -7.84 -10.87 2.40
CA GLN A 60 -8.68 -11.01 3.61
C GLN A 60 -8.42 -9.87 4.61
N LEU A 61 -7.15 -9.52 4.83
CA LEU A 61 -6.78 -8.37 5.67
C LEU A 61 -7.35 -7.06 5.12
N ALA A 62 -7.20 -6.84 3.81
CA ALA A 62 -7.71 -5.62 3.18
C ALA A 62 -9.24 -5.52 3.28
N GLU A 63 -9.96 -6.62 3.01
CA GLU A 63 -11.42 -6.71 3.17
C GLU A 63 -11.83 -6.39 4.61
N ARG A 64 -11.15 -7.01 5.59
CA ARG A 64 -11.48 -6.76 7.00
C ARG A 64 -11.23 -5.32 7.42
N TRP A 65 -10.07 -4.75 7.10
CA TRP A 65 -9.77 -3.36 7.41
C TRP A 65 -10.78 -2.39 6.78
N VAL A 66 -11.11 -2.57 5.50
CA VAL A 66 -12.09 -1.72 4.81
C VAL A 66 -13.49 -1.86 5.41
N SER A 67 -13.92 -3.10 5.70
CA SER A 67 -15.27 -3.35 6.24
C SER A 67 -15.51 -2.78 7.63
N VAL A 68 -14.45 -2.59 8.43
CA VAL A 68 -14.56 -2.11 9.82
C VAL A 68 -13.96 -0.73 10.03
N ALA A 69 -13.43 -0.10 8.98
CA ALA A 69 -12.89 1.24 9.05
C ALA A 69 -13.96 2.22 9.56
N PRO A 70 -13.69 2.99 10.63
CA PRO A 70 -14.62 4.02 11.06
C PRO A 70 -14.83 5.08 9.98
N GLU A 71 -15.96 5.80 10.04
CA GLU A 71 -16.27 6.87 9.08
C GLU A 71 -15.11 7.88 8.95
N GLY A 72 -14.72 8.19 7.72
CA GLY A 72 -13.62 9.09 7.40
C GLY A 72 -12.21 8.53 7.63
N PHE A 73 -12.08 7.27 8.10
CA PHE A 73 -10.80 6.62 8.33
C PHE A 73 -10.29 5.96 7.04
N LYS A 74 -9.11 6.37 6.56
CA LYS A 74 -8.58 5.99 5.26
C LYS A 74 -7.80 4.68 5.33
N VAL A 75 -8.15 3.72 4.50
CA VAL A 75 -7.39 2.46 4.36
C VAL A 75 -6.61 2.49 3.05
N ILE A 76 -5.29 2.54 3.15
CA ILE A 76 -4.37 2.44 2.02
C ILE A 76 -3.79 1.04 2.02
N VAL A 77 -3.95 0.30 0.93
CA VAL A 77 -3.49 -1.08 0.81
C VAL A 77 -2.16 -1.12 0.06
N HIS A 78 -1.11 -1.66 0.70
CA HIS A 78 0.11 -1.98 -0.02
C HIS A 78 -0.13 -3.20 -0.91
N VAL A 79 0.08 -3.03 -2.22
CA VAL A 79 -0.19 -4.05 -3.24
C VAL A 79 1.07 -4.57 -3.93
N GLY A 80 2.25 -4.07 -3.56
CA GLY A 80 3.53 -4.47 -4.15
C GLY A 80 3.85 -5.95 -3.90
N SER A 81 4.42 -6.60 -4.91
CA SER A 81 4.86 -7.99 -4.89
C SER A 81 6.06 -8.16 -5.83
N CYS A 82 6.84 -9.24 -5.66
CA CYS A 82 7.85 -9.66 -6.65
C CYS A 82 7.20 -10.14 -7.97
N CYS A 83 5.95 -10.56 -7.91
CA CYS A 83 5.17 -10.92 -9.10
C CYS A 83 4.24 -9.76 -9.49
N LEU A 84 4.55 -9.08 -10.60
CA LEU A 84 3.76 -7.93 -11.06
C LEU A 84 2.27 -8.27 -11.28
N ARG A 85 1.96 -9.48 -11.74
CA ARG A 85 0.58 -9.94 -11.91
C ARG A 85 -0.18 -10.02 -10.58
N GLU A 86 0.50 -10.44 -9.49
CA GLU A 86 -0.09 -10.43 -8.16
C GLU A 86 -0.29 -9.00 -7.65
N SER A 87 0.63 -8.07 -7.96
CA SER A 87 0.44 -6.65 -7.65
C SER A 87 -0.79 -6.08 -8.36
N VAL A 88 -0.99 -6.39 -9.63
CA VAL A 88 -2.18 -6.02 -10.41
C VAL A 88 -3.45 -6.60 -9.77
N ARG A 89 -3.46 -7.90 -9.47
CA ARG A 89 -4.59 -8.59 -8.82
C ARG A 89 -4.97 -7.96 -7.47
N LEU A 90 -3.96 -7.61 -6.66
CA LEU A 90 -4.17 -6.95 -5.37
C LEU A 90 -4.70 -5.52 -5.53
N ALA A 91 -4.25 -4.79 -6.56
CA ALA A 91 -4.73 -3.43 -6.84
C ALA A 91 -6.20 -3.44 -7.31
N GLU A 92 -6.55 -4.32 -8.25
CA GLU A 92 -7.94 -4.54 -8.69
C GLU A 92 -8.86 -4.91 -7.53
N HIS A 93 -8.38 -5.82 -6.66
CA HIS A 93 -9.11 -6.23 -5.46
C HIS A 93 -9.31 -5.05 -4.50
N ALA A 94 -8.27 -4.25 -4.23
CA ALA A 94 -8.37 -3.09 -3.36
C ALA A 94 -9.40 -2.07 -3.86
N GLN A 95 -9.46 -1.82 -5.18
CA GLN A 95 -10.49 -0.98 -5.76
C GLN A 95 -11.88 -1.58 -5.61
N LYS A 96 -12.04 -2.88 -5.91
CA LYS A 96 -13.32 -3.59 -5.81
C LYS A 96 -13.93 -3.53 -4.41
N ILE A 97 -13.10 -3.64 -3.36
CA ILE A 97 -13.57 -3.61 -1.96
C ILE A 97 -13.76 -2.20 -1.41
N GLY A 98 -13.47 -1.15 -2.17
CA GLY A 98 -13.63 0.23 -1.76
C GLY A 98 -12.52 0.74 -0.83
N ALA A 99 -11.29 0.27 -0.97
CA ALA A 99 -10.15 0.87 -0.28
C ALA A 99 -10.03 2.36 -0.64
N TRP A 100 -9.48 3.17 0.25
CA TRP A 100 -9.30 4.60 -0.02
C TRP A 100 -8.15 4.88 -1.00
N GLY A 101 -7.13 4.03 -1.00
CA GLY A 101 -5.98 4.17 -1.88
C GLY A 101 -5.12 2.91 -1.91
N ILE A 102 -4.15 2.89 -2.79
CA ILE A 102 -3.15 1.82 -2.89
C ILE A 102 -1.74 2.37 -2.84
N GLY A 103 -0.80 1.52 -2.46
CA GLY A 103 0.62 1.85 -2.50
C GLY A 103 1.48 0.67 -2.90
N SER A 104 2.64 0.94 -3.49
CA SER A 104 3.62 -0.09 -3.81
C SER A 104 5.04 0.43 -3.62
N MET A 105 5.92 -0.40 -3.09
CA MET A 105 7.36 -0.17 -3.20
C MET A 105 7.91 -0.90 -4.44
N ALA A 106 9.09 -0.51 -4.90
CA ALA A 106 9.83 -1.31 -5.88
C ALA A 106 10.05 -2.73 -5.35
N PRO A 107 9.94 -3.77 -6.18
CA PRO A 107 10.11 -5.13 -5.71
C PRO A 107 11.55 -5.34 -5.19
N PRO A 108 11.75 -6.11 -4.12
CA PRO A 108 13.10 -6.45 -3.65
C PRO A 108 13.84 -7.38 -4.64
N PHE A 109 13.11 -8.06 -5.52
CA PHE A 109 13.63 -8.89 -6.60
C PHE A 109 12.63 -9.00 -7.76
N PRO A 110 13.07 -8.81 -9.04
CA PRO A 110 14.38 -8.27 -9.44
C PRO A 110 14.52 -6.79 -9.04
N LYS A 111 15.76 -6.35 -8.81
CA LYS A 111 16.00 -4.93 -8.44
C LYS A 111 15.77 -4.01 -9.62
N ILE A 112 15.07 -2.91 -9.35
CA ILE A 112 14.88 -1.81 -10.29
C ILE A 112 16.04 -0.83 -10.12
N GLY A 113 16.76 -0.55 -11.19
CA GLY A 113 17.94 0.30 -11.21
C GLY A 113 17.78 1.64 -11.95
N ARG A 114 16.67 1.86 -12.67
CA ARG A 114 16.42 3.05 -13.47
C ARG A 114 15.04 3.63 -13.20
N ILE A 115 14.92 4.95 -13.35
CA ILE A 115 13.65 5.66 -13.14
C ILE A 115 12.58 5.18 -14.11
N GLU A 116 12.92 4.96 -15.38
CA GLU A 116 11.98 4.51 -16.41
C GLU A 116 11.34 3.16 -16.03
N GLU A 117 12.16 2.21 -15.56
CA GLU A 117 11.69 0.90 -15.10
C GLU A 117 10.76 1.02 -13.89
N LEU A 118 11.10 1.94 -12.97
CA LEU A 118 10.27 2.21 -11.80
C LEU A 118 8.91 2.82 -12.19
N VAL A 119 8.93 3.75 -13.14
CA VAL A 119 7.71 4.38 -13.66
C VAL A 119 6.81 3.34 -14.35
N GLU A 120 7.36 2.48 -15.21
CA GLU A 120 6.61 1.41 -15.87
C GLU A 120 5.98 0.43 -14.87
N TYR A 121 6.73 0.05 -13.84
CA TYR A 121 6.23 -0.78 -12.75
C TYR A 121 5.07 -0.09 -11.99
N CYS A 122 5.24 1.17 -11.60
CA CYS A 122 4.21 1.94 -10.91
C CYS A 122 2.97 2.16 -11.79
N GLU A 123 3.16 2.50 -13.06
CA GLU A 123 2.09 2.73 -14.03
C GLU A 123 1.22 1.49 -14.22
N THR A 124 1.84 0.32 -14.35
CA THR A 124 1.11 -0.95 -14.49
C THR A 124 0.20 -1.21 -13.29
N ILE A 125 0.68 -0.97 -12.08
CA ILE A 125 -0.10 -1.17 -10.84
C ILE A 125 -1.17 -0.09 -10.69
N ALA A 126 -0.83 1.17 -10.94
CA ALA A 126 -1.76 2.30 -10.81
C ALA A 126 -2.93 2.18 -11.79
N ASN A 127 -2.67 1.72 -13.02
CA ASN A 127 -3.70 1.49 -14.04
C ASN A 127 -4.65 0.33 -13.71
N ALA A 128 -4.26 -0.59 -12.83
CA ALA A 128 -5.13 -1.67 -12.36
C ALA A 128 -6.18 -1.19 -11.33
N ALA A 129 -5.97 0.00 -10.75
CA ALA A 129 -6.92 0.64 -9.83
C ALA A 129 -7.02 2.14 -10.11
N PRO A 130 -7.53 2.55 -11.29
CA PRO A 130 -7.46 3.93 -11.77
C PRO A 130 -8.30 4.92 -10.93
N GLU A 131 -9.28 4.42 -10.17
CA GLU A 131 -10.12 5.25 -9.31
C GLU A 131 -9.49 5.54 -7.95
N LEU A 132 -8.44 4.78 -7.56
CA LEU A 132 -7.78 4.93 -6.27
C LEU A 132 -6.52 5.79 -6.38
N PRO A 133 -6.24 6.68 -5.40
CA PRO A 133 -4.95 7.32 -5.24
C PRO A 133 -3.82 6.28 -5.15
N PHE A 134 -2.78 6.42 -5.97
CA PHE A 134 -1.60 5.58 -5.94
C PHE A 134 -0.44 6.30 -5.25
N TYR A 135 0.21 5.63 -4.29
CA TYR A 135 1.38 6.11 -3.57
C TYR A 135 2.60 5.21 -3.85
N TYR A 136 3.71 5.82 -4.26
CA TYR A 136 4.97 5.07 -4.28
C TYR A 136 5.55 5.00 -2.85
N TYR A 137 5.93 3.81 -2.41
CA TYR A 137 6.60 3.62 -1.12
C TYR A 137 8.11 3.53 -1.33
N HIS A 138 8.82 4.63 -1.05
CA HIS A 138 10.26 4.70 -1.11
C HIS A 138 10.88 4.12 0.17
N ILE A 139 11.55 2.99 0.04
CA ILE A 139 12.25 2.29 1.14
C ILE A 139 13.49 1.57 0.59
N PRO A 140 14.53 2.32 0.16
CA PRO A 140 15.68 1.76 -0.56
C PRO A 140 16.50 0.78 0.29
N ALA A 141 16.49 0.92 1.61
CA ALA A 141 17.15 -0.02 2.52
C ALA A 141 16.64 -1.46 2.39
N PHE A 142 15.36 -1.65 2.00
CA PHE A 142 14.77 -2.98 1.84
C PHE A 142 14.87 -3.53 0.41
N ASN A 143 14.65 -2.68 -0.59
CA ASN A 143 14.53 -3.11 -1.99
C ASN A 143 15.75 -2.77 -2.87
N GLY A 144 16.68 -1.98 -2.34
CA GLY A 144 17.89 -1.57 -3.08
C GLY A 144 17.66 -0.54 -4.18
N ALA A 145 16.45 0.02 -4.32
CA ALA A 145 16.13 1.04 -5.31
C ALA A 145 16.52 2.44 -4.81
N PHE A 146 17.81 2.76 -4.81
CA PHE A 146 18.37 4.06 -4.41
C PHE A 146 18.24 5.08 -5.56
N LEU A 147 16.99 5.38 -5.95
CA LEU A 147 16.69 6.30 -7.05
C LEU A 147 16.27 7.66 -6.49
N PRO A 148 16.65 8.79 -7.15
CA PRO A 148 16.23 10.12 -6.72
C PRO A 148 14.73 10.31 -6.89
N MET A 149 14.01 10.57 -5.81
CA MET A 149 12.55 10.71 -5.84
C MET A 149 12.06 11.94 -6.59
N VAL A 150 12.89 12.97 -6.72
CA VAL A 150 12.60 14.13 -7.57
C VAL A 150 12.49 13.73 -9.04
N ASP A 151 13.33 12.78 -9.49
CA ASP A 151 13.27 12.31 -10.87
C ASP A 151 12.05 11.42 -11.11
N LEU A 152 11.67 10.60 -10.12
CA LEU A 152 10.41 9.88 -10.15
C LEU A 152 9.22 10.84 -10.28
N LEU A 153 9.15 11.88 -9.43
CA LEU A 153 8.05 12.87 -9.46
C LEU A 153 7.92 13.55 -10.82
N LYS A 154 9.04 13.91 -11.45
CA LYS A 154 9.05 14.49 -12.80
C LYS A 154 8.58 13.49 -13.86
N ALA A 155 9.00 12.22 -13.74
CA ALA A 155 8.71 11.20 -14.75
C ALA A 155 7.28 10.67 -14.70
N VAL A 156 6.61 10.73 -13.54
CA VAL A 156 5.20 10.31 -13.38
C VAL A 156 4.20 11.43 -13.72
N ASP A 157 4.66 12.68 -13.76
CA ASP A 157 3.79 13.83 -14.05
C ASP A 157 3.19 13.72 -15.46
N GLY A 158 1.86 13.80 -15.55
CA GLY A 158 1.10 13.61 -16.79
C GLY A 158 1.10 12.18 -17.35
N ARG A 159 1.80 11.23 -16.70
CA ARG A 159 1.86 9.81 -17.12
C ARG A 159 1.00 8.90 -16.24
N ILE A 160 1.08 9.04 -14.91
CA ILE A 160 0.26 8.25 -13.98
C ILE A 160 -0.79 9.17 -13.36
N MET A 161 -2.00 9.14 -13.91
CA MET A 161 -3.06 10.11 -13.61
C MET A 161 -3.55 10.09 -12.17
N ASN A 162 -3.47 8.93 -11.51
CA ASN A 162 -3.87 8.74 -10.12
C ASN A 162 -2.67 8.74 -9.14
N PHE A 163 -1.47 9.18 -9.58
CA PHE A 163 -0.32 9.32 -8.68
C PHE A 163 -0.57 10.40 -7.63
N ALA A 164 -0.60 10.01 -6.35
CA ALA A 164 -0.97 10.88 -5.24
C ALA A 164 0.22 11.36 -4.40
N GLY A 165 1.35 10.66 -4.46
CA GLY A 165 2.52 11.05 -3.69
C GLY A 165 3.47 9.90 -3.35
N ILE A 166 4.37 10.18 -2.42
CA ILE A 166 5.40 9.23 -1.97
C ILE A 166 5.31 9.05 -0.46
N LYS A 167 5.20 7.78 -0.02
CA LYS A 167 5.53 7.41 1.36
C LYS A 167 7.05 7.29 1.44
N TYR A 168 7.69 8.26 2.06
CA TYR A 168 9.15 8.38 2.05
C TYR A 168 9.76 7.82 3.34
N THR A 169 10.71 6.90 3.17
CA THR A 169 11.50 6.30 4.25
C THR A 169 12.95 6.19 3.74
N TYR A 170 13.92 6.62 4.55
CA TYR A 170 15.33 6.59 4.17
C TYR A 170 16.20 6.12 5.34
#